data_5761773749084b88dcbd87ed1c518959
#
_entry.id   5761773749084b88dcbd87ed1c518959
#
_cell.length_a   1.000
_cell.length_b   1.000
_cell.length_c   1.000
_cell.angle_alpha   90.00
_cell.angle_beta   90.00
_cell.angle_gamma   90.00
#
_symmetry.space_group_name_H-M   'P 1'
#
loop_
_entity.id
_entity.type
_entity.pdbx_description
1 polymer ?
#
loop_
_entity_poly.entity_id
_entity_poly.type
_entity_poly.pdbx_seq_one_letter_code
_entity_poly.pdbx_strand_id
1 'polypeptide(L)'
;MSYLTQWKAWQEDSVFDEQTRKAASSLTEEEAKDAFSGQLTFGTGGMRGVIGVGTNRMNVYTVGRATQGLADFIRSQTQEGSVVIAYDSRRMSKEFALDSACILAANGIHAYLFDSLRPTPELSFAVRRLHATAGIVITASHNPPEYNGYKVYWSDGGQIVPPYDALIIGCIDKVTSFADVKRICK
;
A
#
# COMPACT_ATOMS: atom_id res chain seq x y z
N MET A 1 -1.69 -19.82 -8.09
CA MET A 1 -3.00 -19.76 -8.78
C MET A 1 -2.80 -19.25 -10.20
N SER A 2 -3.61 -19.71 -11.18
CA SER A 2 -3.55 -19.17 -12.54
C SER A 2 -4.08 -17.73 -12.56
N TYR A 3 -3.68 -16.93 -13.56
CA TYR A 3 -4.23 -15.58 -13.72
C TYR A 3 -5.75 -15.59 -13.93
N LEU A 4 -6.29 -16.60 -14.63
CA LEU A 4 -7.72 -16.76 -14.83
C LEU A 4 -8.49 -16.95 -13.51
N THR A 5 -7.93 -17.76 -12.59
CA THR A 5 -8.53 -17.97 -11.27
C THR A 5 -8.57 -16.69 -10.44
N GLN A 6 -7.48 -15.91 -10.48
CA GLN A 6 -7.41 -14.63 -9.78
C GLN A 6 -8.35 -13.61 -10.42
N TRP A 7 -8.36 -13.50 -11.74
CA TRP A 7 -9.25 -12.60 -12.47
C TRP A 7 -10.73 -12.89 -12.17
N LYS A 8 -11.13 -14.16 -12.19
CA LYS A 8 -12.49 -14.58 -11.84
C LYS A 8 -12.85 -14.22 -10.39
N ALA A 9 -11.95 -14.45 -9.45
CA ALA A 9 -12.15 -14.07 -8.05
C ALA A 9 -12.42 -12.56 -7.91
N TRP A 10 -11.68 -11.71 -8.64
CA TRP A 10 -11.87 -10.25 -8.60
C TRP A 10 -13.18 -9.78 -9.23
N GLN A 11 -13.84 -10.61 -10.03
CA GLN A 11 -15.17 -10.32 -10.59
C GLN A 11 -16.31 -10.73 -9.64
N GLU A 12 -16.13 -11.78 -8.83
CA GLU A 12 -17.21 -12.45 -8.11
C GLU A 12 -17.14 -12.27 -6.58
N ASP A 13 -15.95 -12.17 -6.01
CA ASP A 13 -15.77 -12.14 -4.55
C ASP A 13 -16.27 -10.83 -3.94
N SER A 14 -17.04 -10.95 -2.87
CA SER A 14 -17.63 -9.83 -2.12
C SER A 14 -16.59 -9.00 -1.35
N VAL A 15 -15.36 -9.45 -1.21
CA VAL A 15 -14.24 -8.67 -0.64
C VAL A 15 -13.95 -7.44 -1.49
N PHE A 16 -14.22 -7.51 -2.79
CA PHE A 16 -14.06 -6.40 -3.74
C PHE A 16 -15.36 -5.60 -3.86
N ASP A 17 -15.25 -4.28 -3.84
CA ASP A 17 -16.39 -3.41 -4.08
C ASP A 17 -16.96 -3.57 -5.50
N GLU A 18 -18.19 -3.09 -5.69
CA GLU A 18 -18.91 -3.25 -6.96
C GLU A 18 -18.18 -2.61 -8.14
N GLN A 19 -17.56 -1.44 -7.90
CA GLN A 19 -16.82 -0.72 -8.95
C GLN A 19 -15.58 -1.52 -9.37
N THR A 20 -14.86 -2.10 -8.43
CA THR A 20 -13.72 -2.98 -8.69
C THR A 20 -14.11 -4.22 -9.46
N ARG A 21 -15.22 -4.90 -9.06
CA ARG A 21 -15.72 -6.08 -9.78
C ARG A 21 -16.13 -5.76 -11.22
N LYS A 22 -16.82 -4.62 -11.43
CA LYS A 22 -17.19 -4.15 -12.79
C LYS A 22 -15.94 -3.84 -13.63
N ALA A 23 -14.94 -3.16 -13.05
CA ALA A 23 -13.72 -2.86 -13.74
C ALA A 23 -12.94 -4.13 -14.10
N ALA A 24 -12.88 -5.13 -13.20
CA ALA A 24 -12.27 -6.43 -13.50
C ALA A 24 -13.02 -7.17 -14.64
N SER A 25 -14.35 -7.09 -14.65
CA SER A 25 -15.18 -7.73 -15.69
C SER A 25 -15.06 -7.05 -17.06
N SER A 26 -14.63 -5.79 -17.12
CA SER A 26 -14.47 -5.04 -18.37
C SER A 26 -13.11 -5.23 -19.05
N LEU A 27 -12.17 -5.91 -18.42
CA LEU A 27 -10.85 -6.17 -19.00
C LEU A 27 -10.94 -7.17 -20.15
N THR A 28 -10.19 -6.93 -21.21
CA THR A 28 -9.89 -7.95 -22.22
C THR A 28 -9.02 -9.07 -21.62
N GLU A 29 -8.95 -10.21 -22.28
CA GLU A 29 -8.12 -11.33 -21.82
C GLU A 29 -6.63 -10.96 -21.72
N GLU A 30 -6.14 -10.15 -22.68
CA GLU A 30 -4.75 -9.65 -22.68
C GLU A 30 -4.46 -8.74 -21.49
N GLU A 31 -5.35 -7.77 -21.23
CA GLU A 31 -5.26 -6.88 -20.07
C GLU A 31 -5.36 -7.65 -18.75
N ALA A 32 -6.25 -8.63 -18.67
CA ALA A 32 -6.39 -9.49 -17.50
C ALA A 32 -5.14 -10.34 -17.26
N LYS A 33 -4.55 -10.89 -18.31
CA LYS A 33 -3.30 -11.62 -18.21
C LYS A 33 -2.19 -10.73 -17.65
N ASP A 34 -2.04 -9.51 -18.14
CA ASP A 34 -1.04 -8.57 -17.63
C ASP A 34 -1.32 -8.14 -16.17
N ALA A 35 -2.58 -7.90 -15.83
CA ALA A 35 -2.99 -7.45 -14.50
C ALA A 35 -2.92 -8.54 -13.41
N PHE A 36 -3.05 -9.83 -13.78
CA PHE A 36 -3.19 -10.95 -12.84
C PHE A 36 -2.10 -12.03 -12.95
N SER A 37 -1.17 -11.97 -13.91
CA SER A 37 -0.11 -12.98 -14.06
C SER A 37 0.98 -12.92 -12.99
N GLY A 38 0.92 -11.95 -12.10
CA GLY A 38 1.87 -11.78 -11.00
C GLY A 38 1.26 -11.04 -9.83
N GLN A 39 2.09 -10.80 -8.84
CA GLN A 39 1.77 -9.91 -7.71
C GLN A 39 2.68 -8.69 -7.79
N LEU A 40 2.11 -7.53 -7.45
CA LEU A 40 2.91 -6.31 -7.32
C LEU A 40 3.95 -6.51 -6.23
N THR A 41 5.22 -6.49 -6.63
CA THR A 41 6.34 -6.79 -5.73
C THR A 41 6.61 -5.60 -4.82
N PHE A 42 6.70 -5.86 -3.52
CA PHE A 42 7.30 -4.95 -2.58
C PHE A 42 8.81 -5.20 -2.58
N GLY A 43 9.58 -4.26 -3.16
CA GLY A 43 11.04 -4.32 -3.21
C GLY A 43 11.70 -3.52 -2.11
N THR A 44 13.01 -3.33 -2.21
CA THR A 44 13.76 -2.48 -1.27
C THR A 44 13.15 -1.07 -1.24
N GLY A 45 12.56 -0.74 -0.11
CA GLY A 45 11.97 0.58 0.15
C GLY A 45 10.53 0.80 -0.28
N GLY A 46 9.85 -0.17 -0.93
CA GLY A 46 8.44 -0.02 -1.28
C GLY A 46 8.01 -0.74 -2.56
N MET A 47 6.85 -0.37 -3.08
CA MET A 47 6.30 -0.92 -4.33
C MET A 47 5.91 0.19 -5.30
N ARG A 48 5.84 -0.14 -6.59
CA ARG A 48 5.47 0.78 -7.67
C ARG A 48 4.82 0.00 -8.81
N GLY A 49 3.76 0.55 -9.40
CA GLY A 49 3.09 -0.08 -10.53
C GLY A 49 2.07 0.83 -11.18
N VAL A 50 1.48 0.34 -12.25
CA VAL A 50 0.35 0.99 -12.93
C VAL A 50 -0.88 0.93 -12.04
N ILE A 51 -1.64 2.03 -11.97
CA ILE A 51 -2.92 2.10 -11.24
C ILE A 51 -3.97 1.29 -12.00
N GLY A 52 -4.68 0.40 -11.32
CA GLY A 52 -5.75 -0.40 -11.94
C GLY A 52 -6.17 -1.60 -11.10
N VAL A 53 -7.13 -2.35 -11.62
CA VAL A 53 -7.58 -3.61 -11.00
C VAL A 53 -6.58 -4.73 -11.30
N GLY A 54 -6.36 -5.59 -10.32
CA GLY A 54 -5.47 -6.75 -10.46
C GLY A 54 -4.39 -6.83 -9.38
N THR A 55 -3.85 -8.02 -9.23
CA THR A 55 -2.81 -8.31 -8.23
C THR A 55 -1.45 -7.70 -8.59
N ASN A 56 -1.21 -7.43 -9.86
CA ASN A 56 0.00 -6.77 -10.40
C ASN A 56 -0.24 -5.27 -10.68
N ARG A 57 -1.11 -4.62 -9.92
CA ARG A 57 -1.50 -3.21 -10.06
C ARG A 57 -1.51 -2.49 -8.73
N MET A 58 -1.32 -1.16 -8.77
CA MET A 58 -1.56 -0.27 -7.63
C MET A 58 -3.05 -0.01 -7.49
N ASN A 59 -3.63 -0.48 -6.40
CA ASN A 59 -5.04 -0.25 -6.01
C ASN A 59 -5.17 -0.32 -4.49
N VAL A 60 -6.34 -0.01 -3.94
CA VAL A 60 -6.59 -0.02 -2.50
C VAL A 60 -6.38 -1.39 -1.85
N TYR A 61 -6.51 -2.48 -2.60
CA TYR A 61 -6.30 -3.83 -2.08
C TYR A 61 -4.81 -4.17 -1.96
N THR A 62 -4.02 -3.91 -3.00
CA THR A 62 -2.56 -4.17 -2.99
C THR A 62 -1.82 -3.22 -2.04
N VAL A 63 -2.21 -1.94 -2.00
CA VAL A 63 -1.71 -0.95 -1.02
C VAL A 63 -2.15 -1.35 0.39
N GLY A 64 -3.40 -1.76 0.56
CA GLY A 64 -3.93 -2.21 1.85
C GLY A 64 -3.19 -3.43 2.39
N ARG A 65 -2.91 -4.42 1.54
CA ARG A 65 -2.11 -5.60 1.91
C ARG A 65 -0.71 -5.20 2.38
N ALA A 66 -0.05 -4.30 1.66
CA ALA A 66 1.27 -3.80 2.05
C ALA A 66 1.22 -3.03 3.38
N THR A 67 0.19 -2.21 3.57
CA THR A 67 0.00 -1.45 4.82
C THR A 67 -0.32 -2.36 6.00
N GLN A 68 -1.12 -3.43 5.82
CA GLN A 68 -1.37 -4.42 6.87
C GLN A 68 -0.08 -5.13 7.27
N GLY A 69 0.74 -5.58 6.31
CA GLY A 69 2.03 -6.21 6.61
C GLY A 69 3.00 -5.26 7.32
N LEU A 70 3.04 -3.98 6.94
CA LEU A 70 3.80 -2.96 7.66
C LEU A 70 3.27 -2.77 9.09
N ALA A 71 1.95 -2.73 9.28
CA ALA A 71 1.33 -2.64 10.61
C ALA A 71 1.70 -3.84 11.48
N ASP A 72 1.63 -5.06 10.95
CA ASP A 72 2.00 -6.27 11.66
C ASP A 72 3.48 -6.26 12.08
N PHE A 73 4.36 -5.78 11.19
CA PHE A 73 5.77 -5.60 11.51
C PHE A 73 5.97 -4.58 12.63
N ILE A 74 5.38 -3.38 12.54
CA ILE A 74 5.50 -2.34 13.58
C ILE A 74 4.99 -2.89 14.93
N ARG A 75 3.85 -3.58 14.95
CA ARG A 75 3.28 -4.18 16.17
C ARG A 75 4.17 -5.25 16.79
N SER A 76 4.98 -5.94 15.99
CA SER A 76 5.99 -6.88 16.51
C SER A 76 7.18 -6.18 17.18
N GLN A 77 7.43 -4.90 16.86
CA GLN A 77 8.55 -4.13 17.40
C GLN A 77 8.15 -3.26 18.60
N THR A 78 6.93 -2.72 18.62
CA THR A 78 6.46 -1.81 19.67
C THR A 78 4.95 -1.85 19.85
N GLN A 79 4.49 -1.55 21.07
CA GLN A 79 3.06 -1.41 21.38
C GLN A 79 2.54 0.02 21.03
N GLU A 80 3.41 1.02 21.01
CA GLU A 80 3.09 2.43 20.78
C GLU A 80 3.67 2.91 19.44
N GLY A 81 3.30 2.21 18.36
CA GLY A 81 3.74 2.57 17.01
C GLY A 81 3.04 3.81 16.46
N SER A 82 3.78 4.61 15.69
CA SER A 82 3.23 5.74 14.94
C SER A 82 3.83 5.84 13.55
N VAL A 83 3.04 6.33 12.58
CA VAL A 83 3.44 6.45 11.17
C VAL A 83 3.01 7.79 10.61
N VAL A 84 3.94 8.49 9.96
CA VAL A 84 3.64 9.72 9.21
C VAL A 84 3.35 9.35 7.76
N ILE A 85 2.30 9.93 7.17
CA ILE A 85 1.88 9.64 5.80
C ILE A 85 1.84 10.93 4.98
N ALA A 86 2.60 10.96 3.90
CA ALA A 86 2.57 12.01 2.88
C ALA A 86 2.17 11.46 1.51
N TYR A 87 1.71 12.32 0.64
CA TYR A 87 1.29 11.97 -0.72
C TYR A 87 1.52 13.12 -1.70
N ASP A 88 1.70 12.77 -2.96
CA ASP A 88 1.85 13.71 -4.06
C ASP A 88 0.52 13.97 -4.80
N SER A 89 0.58 14.72 -5.92
CA SER A 89 -0.59 15.09 -6.73
C SER A 89 -1.06 14.02 -7.72
N ARG A 90 -0.47 12.82 -7.70
CA ARG A 90 -0.85 11.73 -8.62
C ARG A 90 -2.26 11.23 -8.34
N ARG A 91 -2.88 10.67 -9.37
CA ARG A 91 -4.18 9.99 -9.23
C ARG A 91 -4.09 8.94 -8.13
N MET A 92 -5.11 8.81 -7.31
CA MET A 92 -5.24 7.89 -6.19
C MET A 92 -4.25 8.10 -5.03
N SER A 93 -3.35 9.10 -5.08
CA SER A 93 -2.37 9.28 -4.00
C SER A 93 -3.03 9.62 -2.67
N LYS A 94 -4.03 10.50 -2.67
CA LYS A 94 -4.79 10.87 -1.47
C LYS A 94 -5.62 9.71 -0.93
N GLU A 95 -6.28 8.96 -1.82
CA GLU A 95 -7.10 7.79 -1.49
C GLU A 95 -6.23 6.68 -0.87
N PHE A 96 -5.09 6.36 -1.45
CA PHE A 96 -4.16 5.38 -0.89
C PHE A 96 -3.59 5.84 0.46
N ALA A 97 -3.28 7.12 0.61
CA ALA A 97 -2.80 7.68 1.88
C ALA A 97 -3.85 7.58 2.99
N LEU A 98 -5.11 7.93 2.68
CA LEU A 98 -6.23 7.84 3.62
C LEU A 98 -6.53 6.37 4.00
N ASP A 99 -6.61 5.46 3.02
CA ASP A 99 -6.85 4.03 3.29
C ASP A 99 -5.72 3.46 4.17
N SER A 100 -4.46 3.83 3.90
CA SER A 100 -3.32 3.44 4.73
C SER A 100 -3.45 3.95 6.17
N ALA A 101 -3.89 5.19 6.37
CA ALA A 101 -4.14 5.74 7.70
C ALA A 101 -5.24 4.96 8.45
N CYS A 102 -6.33 4.61 7.76
CA CYS A 102 -7.43 3.82 8.33
C CYS A 102 -6.98 2.40 8.73
N ILE A 103 -6.13 1.77 7.93
CA ILE A 103 -5.56 0.44 8.23
C ILE A 103 -4.63 0.51 9.45
N LEU A 104 -3.72 1.48 9.48
CA LEU A 104 -2.81 1.65 10.63
C LEU A 104 -3.58 1.88 11.92
N ALA A 105 -4.58 2.77 11.90
CA ALA A 105 -5.42 3.05 13.05
C ALA A 105 -6.23 1.81 13.50
N ALA A 106 -6.75 1.01 12.57
CA ALA A 106 -7.42 -0.26 12.88
C ALA A 106 -6.50 -1.30 13.56
N ASN A 107 -5.20 -1.16 13.37
CA ASN A 107 -4.16 -1.98 14.01
C ASN A 107 -3.57 -1.34 15.28
N GLY A 108 -4.16 -0.25 15.78
CA GLY A 108 -3.72 0.43 17.01
C GLY A 108 -2.42 1.23 16.82
N ILE A 109 -2.11 1.64 15.60
CA ILE A 109 -0.95 2.46 15.26
C ILE A 109 -1.42 3.89 15.02
N HIS A 110 -0.79 4.87 15.66
CA HIS A 110 -1.12 6.27 15.47
C HIS A 110 -0.69 6.77 14.08
N ALA A 111 -1.64 7.23 13.27
CA ALA A 111 -1.36 7.72 11.92
C ALA A 111 -1.41 9.25 11.86
N TYR A 112 -0.29 9.88 11.50
CA TYR A 112 -0.20 11.30 11.17
C TYR A 112 -0.32 11.48 9.66
N LEU A 113 -1.51 11.80 9.18
CA LEU A 113 -1.75 12.07 7.77
C LEU A 113 -1.63 13.55 7.48
N PHE A 114 -0.77 13.94 6.54
CA PHE A 114 -0.72 15.32 6.07
C PHE A 114 -2.06 15.73 5.43
N ASP A 115 -2.52 16.91 5.73
CA ASP A 115 -3.79 17.49 5.25
C ASP A 115 -3.79 17.87 3.77
N SER A 116 -2.60 18.06 3.21
CA SER A 116 -2.37 18.45 1.83
C SER A 116 -1.10 17.80 1.27
N LEU A 117 -0.85 18.00 -0.02
CA LEU A 117 0.31 17.46 -0.73
C LEU A 117 1.62 17.87 -0.04
N ARG A 118 2.52 16.89 0.17
CA ARG A 118 3.84 17.13 0.74
C ARG A 118 4.92 16.35 0.00
N PRO A 119 6.07 16.98 -0.25
CA PRO A 119 7.20 16.31 -0.88
C PRO A 119 7.89 15.36 0.10
N THR A 120 8.59 14.38 -0.44
CA THR A 120 9.33 13.37 0.32
C THR A 120 10.27 13.93 1.41
N PRO A 121 11.00 15.05 1.22
CA PRO A 121 11.83 15.63 2.28
C PRO A 121 11.03 16.07 3.52
N GLU A 122 9.80 16.55 3.36
CA GLU A 122 8.95 16.90 4.50
C GLU A 122 8.49 15.66 5.26
N LEU A 123 8.21 14.54 4.58
CA LEU A 123 7.95 13.27 5.24
C LEU A 123 9.15 12.86 6.11
N SER A 124 10.34 12.80 5.53
CA SER A 124 11.57 12.42 6.24
C SER A 124 11.83 13.31 7.47
N PHE A 125 11.62 14.60 7.33
CA PHE A 125 11.72 15.55 8.44
C PHE A 125 10.67 15.27 9.51
N ALA A 126 9.40 15.07 9.13
CA ALA A 126 8.30 14.85 10.06
C ALA A 126 8.44 13.52 10.84
N VAL A 127 8.92 12.45 10.21
CA VAL A 127 9.22 11.18 10.89
C VAL A 127 10.17 11.42 12.06
N ARG A 128 11.28 12.13 11.83
CA ARG A 128 12.27 12.45 12.87
C ARG A 128 11.73 13.45 13.89
N ARG A 129 11.01 14.47 13.44
CA ARG A 129 10.50 15.56 14.32
C ARG A 129 9.42 15.07 15.28
N LEU A 130 8.59 14.12 14.85
CA LEU A 130 7.52 13.51 15.64
C LEU A 130 7.97 12.24 16.37
N HIS A 131 9.24 11.83 16.20
CA HIS A 131 9.75 10.55 16.71
C HIS A 131 8.87 9.36 16.30
N ALA A 132 8.35 9.42 15.06
CA ALA A 132 7.49 8.37 14.54
C ALA A 132 8.30 7.09 14.25
N THR A 133 7.65 5.93 14.41
CA THR A 133 8.27 4.62 14.15
C THR A 133 8.61 4.45 12.67
N ALA A 134 7.73 4.95 11.79
CA ALA A 134 7.91 4.83 10.35
C ALA A 134 7.23 6.00 9.60
N GLY A 135 7.48 6.06 8.29
CA GLY A 135 6.80 6.96 7.37
C GLY A 135 6.37 6.26 6.09
N ILE A 136 5.30 6.76 5.48
CA ILE A 136 4.82 6.32 4.17
C ILE A 136 4.74 7.53 3.25
N VAL A 137 5.26 7.43 2.03
CA VAL A 137 4.97 8.41 0.98
C VAL A 137 4.36 7.74 -0.24
N ILE A 138 3.18 8.24 -0.64
CA ILE A 138 2.49 7.77 -1.84
C ILE A 138 2.95 8.62 -3.01
N THR A 139 3.81 8.04 -3.84
CA THR A 139 4.42 8.69 -5.02
C THR A 139 5.09 7.69 -5.93
N ALA A 140 5.03 7.92 -7.23
CA ALA A 140 5.84 7.22 -8.22
C ALA A 140 6.99 8.09 -8.75
N SER A 141 7.34 9.19 -8.06
CA SER A 141 8.46 10.08 -8.45
C SER A 141 8.30 10.64 -9.88
N HIS A 142 9.14 10.21 -10.81
CA HIS A 142 9.19 10.66 -12.21
C HIS A 142 8.56 9.68 -13.21
N ASN A 143 7.92 8.60 -12.75
CA ASN A 143 7.23 7.68 -13.65
C ASN A 143 6.06 8.35 -14.36
N PRO A 144 5.60 7.79 -15.51
CA PRO A 144 4.40 8.26 -16.21
C PRO A 144 3.16 8.39 -15.29
N PRO A 145 2.16 9.19 -15.68
CA PRO A 145 1.02 9.53 -14.82
C PRO A 145 0.10 8.36 -14.46
N GLU A 146 0.14 7.27 -15.22
CA GLU A 146 -0.58 6.04 -14.94
C GLU A 146 0.02 5.22 -13.79
N TYR A 147 1.26 5.53 -13.36
CA TYR A 147 1.92 4.87 -12.23
C TYR A 147 1.64 5.57 -10.91
N ASN A 148 1.60 4.78 -9.84
CA ASN A 148 1.77 5.26 -8.49
C ASN A 148 2.72 4.34 -7.71
N GLY A 149 3.08 4.73 -6.48
CA GLY A 149 3.98 3.96 -5.63
C GLY A 149 3.70 4.19 -4.15
N TYR A 150 4.20 3.28 -3.36
CA TYR A 150 4.11 3.26 -1.91
C TYR A 150 5.52 3.02 -1.37
N LYS A 151 6.12 4.03 -0.75
CA LYS A 151 7.47 3.96 -0.20
C LYS A 151 7.43 4.03 1.31
N VAL A 152 8.26 3.21 1.97
CA VAL A 152 8.37 3.16 3.42
C VAL A 152 9.69 3.77 3.88
N TYR A 153 9.61 4.54 4.95
CA TYR A 153 10.70 5.18 5.66
C TYR A 153 10.73 4.66 7.10
N TRP A 154 11.90 4.60 7.71
CA TRP A 154 12.03 4.17 9.10
C TRP A 154 12.26 5.36 10.04
N SER A 155 12.42 5.10 11.33
CA SER A 155 12.49 6.10 12.40
C SER A 155 13.63 7.11 12.26
N ASP A 156 14.68 6.78 11.50
CA ASP A 156 15.78 7.68 11.16
C ASP A 156 15.42 8.71 10.06
N GLY A 157 14.23 8.56 9.45
CA GLY A 157 13.78 9.36 8.31
C GLY A 157 14.38 8.95 6.97
N GLY A 158 15.15 7.86 6.92
CA GLY A 158 15.65 7.24 5.70
C GLY A 158 14.65 6.25 5.11
N GLN A 159 14.71 6.03 3.80
CA GLN A 159 13.97 4.95 3.17
C GLN A 159 14.49 3.61 3.70
N ILE A 160 13.58 2.64 3.95
CA ILE A 160 13.98 1.34 4.50
C ILE A 160 15.03 0.65 3.63
N VAL A 161 15.95 -0.01 4.30
CA VAL A 161 17.05 -0.81 3.73
C VAL A 161 17.16 -2.12 4.51
N PRO A 162 17.94 -3.10 4.06
CA PRO A 162 18.18 -4.32 4.85
C PRO A 162 18.61 -4.02 6.30
N PRO A 163 18.08 -4.77 7.30
CA PRO A 163 17.21 -5.94 7.16
C PRO A 163 15.71 -5.63 7.15
N TYR A 164 15.30 -4.38 7.30
CA TYR A 164 13.89 -3.99 7.48
C TYR A 164 13.01 -4.31 6.28
N ASP A 165 13.53 -4.14 5.07
CA ASP A 165 12.82 -4.48 3.83
C ASP A 165 12.39 -5.96 3.80
N ALA A 166 13.31 -6.88 4.07
CA ALA A 166 13.03 -8.31 4.09
C ALA A 166 12.03 -8.70 5.21
N LEU A 167 12.14 -8.07 6.38
CA LEU A 167 11.26 -8.33 7.52
C LEU A 167 9.82 -7.85 7.22
N ILE A 168 9.68 -6.67 6.62
CA ILE A 168 8.38 -6.12 6.22
C ILE A 168 7.77 -6.98 5.10
N ILE A 169 8.54 -7.36 4.08
CA ILE A 169 8.10 -8.28 3.02
C ILE A 169 7.58 -9.58 3.63
N GLY A 170 8.31 -10.17 4.59
CA GLY A 170 7.88 -11.38 5.27
C GLY A 170 6.56 -11.24 6.04
N CYS A 171 6.21 -10.03 6.52
CA CYS A 171 4.91 -9.74 7.11
C CYS A 171 3.83 -9.55 6.03
N ILE A 172 4.13 -8.86 4.92
CA ILE A 172 3.21 -8.69 3.78
C ILE A 172 2.82 -10.06 3.19
N ASP A 173 3.76 -10.98 3.09
CA ASP A 173 3.52 -12.32 2.52
C ASP A 173 2.63 -13.20 3.40
N LYS A 174 2.55 -12.91 4.70
CA LYS A 174 1.62 -13.58 5.62
C LYS A 174 0.18 -13.09 5.44
N VAL A 175 -0.05 -11.92 4.87
CA VAL A 175 -1.39 -11.43 4.52
C VAL A 175 -1.83 -12.11 3.24
N THR A 176 -2.48 -13.27 3.37
CA THR A 176 -2.84 -14.14 2.23
C THR A 176 -4.18 -13.80 1.60
N SER A 177 -5.05 -13.09 2.34
CA SER A 177 -6.37 -12.65 1.86
C SER A 177 -6.52 -11.14 2.01
N PHE A 178 -7.17 -10.49 1.05
CA PHE A 178 -7.55 -9.08 1.17
C PHE A 178 -8.61 -8.85 2.26
N ALA A 179 -9.35 -9.90 2.66
CA ALA A 179 -10.29 -9.85 3.79
C ALA A 179 -9.59 -9.70 5.15
N ASP A 180 -8.31 -10.07 5.25
CA ASP A 180 -7.52 -9.97 6.48
C ASP A 180 -7.06 -8.52 6.77
N VAL A 181 -7.22 -7.63 5.81
CA VAL A 181 -6.83 -6.21 5.94
C VAL A 181 -7.86 -5.48 6.80
N LYS A 182 -7.45 -5.07 7.99
CA LYS A 182 -8.31 -4.35 8.95
C LYS A 182 -8.45 -2.88 8.56
N ARG A 183 -9.67 -2.34 8.61
CA ARG A 183 -9.97 -0.92 8.35
C ARG A 183 -11.00 -0.39 9.35
N ILE A 184 -10.82 0.83 9.86
CA ILE A 184 -11.81 1.52 10.70
C ILE A 184 -12.69 2.49 9.89
N CYS A 185 -12.24 2.89 8.70
CA CYS A 185 -12.98 3.77 7.81
C CYS A 185 -13.57 2.95 6.64
N LYS A 186 -14.80 3.22 6.27
CA LYS A 186 -15.46 2.69 5.09
C LYS A 186 -15.97 3.84 4.22
#